data_a218608729a37e895edc954eedbf2ace
#
_entry.id   a218608729a37e895edc954eedbf2ace
#
_cell.length_a   1.000
_cell.length_b   1.000
_cell.length_c   1.000
_cell.angle_alpha   90.00
_cell.angle_beta   90.00
_cell.angle_gamma   90.00
#
_symmetry.space_group_name_H-M   'P 1'
#
loop_
_entity.id
_entity.type
_entity.pdbx_description
1 polymer ?
#
loop_
_entity_poly.entity_id
_entity_poly.type
_entity_poly.pdbx_seq_one_letter_code
_entity_poly.pdbx_strand_id
1 'polypeptide(L)'
;MREFYNLGDLIDRNQDLHKTAVIDLGGETSPREFSFDTLDRMANGVARGLLARGLARGERVAILAANRAEYLAAYYGIMRAGLVAVPVNFKFPSALIEVVLRDCDARLVFCDPRRRSDCPADLPSIDFADPGPQGFARFLDHGPFTAVQPAPAEPAMFLYTSGSTGKPKGVILSHQSHLWVVRTRLEGQDVARHRLLVAAPLYHMNALALAKFACAAYATIVLLPQFTAPAYIEAIERFQCTWLTSVPPMIAMMLKEKALLAKTDLSSVEFLRMGSAPVSPLLLVGVREVFPTTVVTNGYGTTEAGPVVFGPHPEGLPQPGLSVGYPHPKVQVRLVDGANRRADAGVLEMKCPALMVGYHNRPDHKPPFTNDGFYVTGDVFRRDEHGFYYFVGRVDDMFVSGGENIYPGEVEKMLETHPAIEQACVIPIDDDIKGQKPVAFVVLRPGAALTDEDIKRYALTHAPAYQHPRFVWFLDALPLSSTNKVDRQHLAAVARTRLAAAV
;
A
#
# COMPACT_ATOMS: atom_id res chain seq x y z
N MET A 1 23.82 -10.88 -12.17
CA MET A 1 22.43 -10.38 -12.12
C MET A 1 22.19 -9.55 -13.37
N ARG A 2 21.10 -9.80 -14.13
CA ARG A 2 20.76 -8.99 -15.33
C ARG A 2 20.61 -7.52 -14.94
N GLU A 3 21.14 -6.64 -15.78
CA GLU A 3 20.91 -5.20 -15.61
C GLU A 3 19.56 -4.83 -16.24
N PHE A 4 18.61 -4.40 -15.39
CA PHE A 4 17.30 -3.92 -15.83
C PHE A 4 17.38 -2.42 -16.10
N TYR A 5 16.90 -1.95 -17.26
CA TYR A 5 16.85 -0.54 -17.63
C TYR A 5 15.43 0.01 -17.82
N ASN A 6 14.46 -0.87 -18.12
CA ASN A 6 13.05 -0.53 -18.24
C ASN A 6 12.22 -1.27 -17.21
N LEU A 7 11.35 -0.59 -16.48
CA LEU A 7 10.55 -1.16 -15.40
C LEU A 7 9.48 -2.15 -15.91
N GLY A 8 9.15 -2.11 -17.19
CA GLY A 8 8.31 -3.10 -17.85
C GLY A 8 9.06 -4.35 -18.32
N ASP A 9 10.40 -4.38 -18.23
CA ASP A 9 11.24 -5.48 -18.70
C ASP A 9 12.06 -6.09 -17.57
N LEU A 10 11.35 -6.70 -16.60
CA LEU A 10 11.93 -7.29 -15.38
C LEU A 10 12.11 -8.82 -15.48
N ILE A 11 11.72 -9.46 -16.57
CA ILE A 11 11.86 -10.90 -16.77
C ILE A 11 13.28 -11.20 -17.30
N ASP A 12 14.03 -12.03 -16.57
CA ASP A 12 15.34 -12.49 -17.02
C ASP A 12 15.17 -13.68 -17.99
N ARG A 13 15.33 -13.43 -19.29
CA ARG A 13 15.16 -14.43 -20.34
C ARG A 13 16.28 -15.47 -20.43
N ASN A 14 17.29 -15.39 -19.56
CA ASN A 14 18.31 -16.43 -19.41
C ASN A 14 17.89 -17.52 -18.42
N GLN A 15 16.77 -17.35 -17.72
CA GLN A 15 16.20 -18.34 -16.81
C GLN A 15 15.24 -19.29 -17.57
N ASP A 16 14.79 -20.34 -16.90
CA ASP A 16 13.73 -21.21 -17.43
C ASP A 16 12.38 -20.48 -17.47
N LEU A 17 12.01 -20.00 -18.64
CA LEU A 17 10.76 -19.24 -18.84
C LEU A 17 9.49 -20.10 -18.72
N HIS A 18 9.59 -21.43 -18.66
CA HIS A 18 8.43 -22.31 -18.44
C HIS A 18 8.00 -22.35 -16.97
N LYS A 19 8.85 -21.89 -16.04
CA LYS A 19 8.46 -21.76 -14.64
C LYS A 19 7.24 -20.86 -14.49
N THR A 20 6.33 -21.23 -13.59
CA THR A 20 5.14 -20.45 -13.25
C THR A 20 5.54 -19.12 -12.62
N ALA A 21 5.16 -18.00 -13.28
CA ALA A 21 5.35 -16.65 -12.79
C ALA A 21 4.16 -16.19 -11.94
N VAL A 22 2.94 -16.52 -12.37
CA VAL A 22 1.70 -16.09 -11.70
C VAL A 22 0.73 -17.26 -11.61
N ILE A 23 0.24 -17.53 -10.41
CA ILE A 23 -0.94 -18.36 -10.13
C ILE A 23 -2.08 -17.38 -9.84
N ASP A 24 -2.96 -17.18 -10.79
CA ASP A 24 -4.06 -16.24 -10.73
C ASP A 24 -5.32 -16.93 -10.19
N LEU A 25 -5.81 -16.47 -9.05
CA LEU A 25 -6.99 -16.99 -8.36
C LEU A 25 -8.28 -16.22 -8.71
N GLY A 26 -8.22 -15.34 -9.71
CA GLY A 26 -9.36 -14.63 -10.28
C GLY A 26 -9.97 -15.34 -11.47
N GLY A 27 -11.28 -15.09 -11.71
CA GLY A 27 -12.01 -15.64 -12.86
C GLY A 27 -12.79 -16.91 -12.55
N GLU A 28 -13.58 -17.36 -13.56
CA GLU A 28 -14.52 -18.48 -13.43
C GLU A 28 -13.80 -19.84 -13.36
N THR A 29 -12.62 -19.95 -13.98
CA THR A 29 -11.82 -21.18 -14.03
C THR A 29 -10.54 -21.06 -13.19
N SER A 30 -10.69 -20.65 -11.95
CA SER A 30 -9.55 -20.52 -11.02
C SER A 30 -9.08 -21.90 -10.49
N PRO A 31 -7.75 -22.09 -10.29
CA PRO A 31 -6.64 -21.19 -10.61
C PRO A 31 -6.20 -21.25 -12.07
N ARG A 32 -5.66 -20.13 -12.58
CA ARG A 32 -5.01 -20.07 -13.89
C ARG A 32 -3.50 -19.85 -13.69
N GLU A 33 -2.69 -20.63 -14.37
CA GLU A 33 -1.24 -20.54 -14.29
C GLU A 33 -0.65 -19.86 -15.52
N PHE A 34 0.23 -18.90 -15.30
CA PHE A 34 0.95 -18.19 -16.32
C PHE A 34 2.46 -18.35 -16.09
N SER A 35 3.16 -18.90 -17.07
CA SER A 35 4.62 -18.99 -17.03
C SER A 35 5.26 -17.61 -17.25
N PHE A 36 6.56 -17.48 -16.96
CA PHE A 36 7.31 -16.27 -17.32
C PHE A 36 7.28 -16.01 -18.83
N ASP A 37 7.35 -17.06 -19.65
CA ASP A 37 7.21 -16.93 -21.11
C ASP A 37 5.83 -16.37 -21.50
N THR A 38 4.76 -16.89 -20.91
CA THR A 38 3.42 -16.41 -21.21
C THR A 38 3.25 -14.94 -20.79
N LEU A 39 3.70 -14.58 -19.59
CA LEU A 39 3.64 -13.20 -19.11
C LEU A 39 4.47 -12.25 -19.99
N ASP A 40 5.66 -12.70 -20.41
CA ASP A 40 6.56 -11.93 -21.27
C ASP A 40 5.93 -11.67 -22.65
N ARG A 41 5.38 -12.72 -23.28
CA ARG A 41 4.68 -12.61 -24.57
C ARG A 41 3.43 -11.72 -24.51
N MET A 42 2.65 -11.83 -23.44
CA MET A 42 1.49 -10.95 -23.23
C MET A 42 1.92 -9.49 -23.11
N ALA A 43 2.96 -9.20 -22.31
CA ALA A 43 3.48 -7.84 -22.16
C ALA A 43 4.05 -7.28 -23.46
N ASN A 44 4.74 -8.10 -24.27
CA ASN A 44 5.17 -7.73 -25.63
C ASN A 44 3.97 -7.44 -26.53
N GLY A 45 2.94 -8.29 -26.50
CA GLY A 45 1.71 -8.11 -27.27
C GLY A 45 0.97 -6.82 -26.90
N VAL A 46 0.96 -6.45 -25.61
CA VAL A 46 0.41 -5.17 -25.16
C VAL A 46 1.22 -4.00 -25.71
N ALA A 47 2.55 -4.03 -25.61
CA ALA A 47 3.42 -2.96 -26.10
C ALA A 47 3.20 -2.71 -27.60
N ARG A 48 3.22 -3.78 -28.40
CA ARG A 48 2.99 -3.73 -29.84
C ARG A 48 1.58 -3.23 -30.18
N GLY A 49 0.55 -3.74 -29.51
CA GLY A 49 -0.84 -3.36 -29.72
C GLY A 49 -1.13 -1.88 -29.40
N LEU A 50 -0.45 -1.31 -28.42
CA LEU A 50 -0.53 0.12 -28.08
C LEU A 50 0.13 0.99 -29.18
N LEU A 51 1.34 0.62 -29.60
CA LEU A 51 2.05 1.36 -30.65
C LEU A 51 1.35 1.25 -32.02
N ALA A 52 0.78 0.08 -32.35
CA ALA A 52 -0.02 -0.09 -33.58
C ALA A 52 -1.27 0.80 -33.60
N ARG A 53 -1.75 1.26 -32.45
CA ARG A 53 -2.84 2.24 -32.35
C ARG A 53 -2.37 3.70 -32.35
N GLY A 54 -1.07 3.93 -32.59
CA GLY A 54 -0.50 5.27 -32.73
C GLY A 54 -0.22 5.99 -31.41
N LEU A 55 -0.21 5.28 -30.27
CA LEU A 55 0.17 5.93 -29.00
C LEU A 55 1.64 6.31 -29.03
N ALA A 56 1.93 7.55 -28.62
CA ALA A 56 3.27 8.12 -28.61
C ALA A 56 3.93 8.00 -27.24
N ARG A 57 5.27 7.96 -27.22
CA ARG A 57 6.08 7.90 -26.00
C ARG A 57 5.64 8.95 -24.97
N GLY A 58 5.50 8.54 -23.71
CA GLY A 58 5.07 9.38 -22.60
C GLY A 58 3.55 9.56 -22.48
N GLU A 59 2.74 9.05 -23.41
CA GLU A 59 1.29 9.05 -23.24
C GLU A 59 0.85 8.07 -22.15
N ARG A 60 -0.28 8.35 -21.51
CA ARG A 60 -0.77 7.60 -20.34
C ARG A 60 -1.80 6.58 -20.75
N VAL A 61 -1.63 5.37 -20.22
CA VAL A 61 -2.59 4.27 -20.37
C VAL A 61 -3.04 3.83 -18.99
N ALA A 62 -4.35 3.91 -18.75
CA ALA A 62 -4.94 3.57 -17.47
C ALA A 62 -5.23 2.07 -17.36
N ILE A 63 -5.21 1.55 -16.11
CA ILE A 63 -5.63 0.19 -15.79
C ILE A 63 -6.65 0.28 -14.64
N LEU A 64 -7.90 -0.10 -14.90
CA LEU A 64 -9.02 -0.05 -13.98
C LEU A 64 -9.59 -1.45 -13.76
N ALA A 65 -8.95 -2.25 -12.92
CA ALA A 65 -9.31 -3.64 -12.71
C ALA A 65 -8.97 -4.14 -11.31
N ALA A 66 -9.61 -5.24 -10.91
CA ALA A 66 -9.15 -6.08 -9.82
C ALA A 66 -7.82 -6.75 -10.18
N ASN A 67 -7.17 -7.38 -9.20
CA ASN A 67 -5.91 -8.10 -9.46
C ASN A 67 -6.16 -9.28 -10.42
N ARG A 68 -5.32 -9.38 -11.45
CA ARG A 68 -5.31 -10.47 -12.44
C ARG A 68 -3.99 -10.50 -13.21
N ALA A 69 -3.66 -11.62 -13.82
CA ALA A 69 -2.41 -11.78 -14.57
C ALA A 69 -2.33 -10.80 -15.76
N GLU A 70 -3.45 -10.58 -16.46
CA GLU A 70 -3.53 -9.64 -17.57
C GLU A 70 -3.28 -8.19 -17.13
N TYR A 71 -3.59 -7.84 -15.88
CA TYR A 71 -3.22 -6.54 -15.30
C TYR A 71 -1.70 -6.35 -15.28
N LEU A 72 -0.96 -7.37 -14.83
CA LEU A 72 0.50 -7.33 -14.80
C LEU A 72 1.08 -7.26 -16.21
N ALA A 73 0.52 -8.03 -17.15
CA ALA A 73 0.93 -7.97 -18.56
C ALA A 73 0.69 -6.58 -19.17
N ALA A 74 -0.47 -5.97 -18.91
CA ALA A 74 -0.78 -4.60 -19.34
C ALA A 74 0.19 -3.59 -18.72
N TYR A 75 0.39 -3.68 -17.40
CA TYR A 75 1.29 -2.80 -16.65
C TYR A 75 2.73 -2.84 -17.19
N TYR A 76 3.27 -4.04 -17.43
CA TYR A 76 4.61 -4.17 -17.99
C TYR A 76 4.67 -3.75 -19.46
N GLY A 77 3.68 -4.13 -20.29
CA GLY A 77 3.65 -3.80 -21.70
C GLY A 77 3.56 -2.31 -21.98
N ILE A 78 2.77 -1.57 -21.21
CA ILE A 78 2.69 -0.10 -21.28
C ILE A 78 4.08 0.52 -21.09
N MET A 79 4.78 0.12 -20.04
CA MET A 79 6.11 0.66 -19.74
C MET A 79 7.18 0.20 -20.76
N ARG A 80 7.08 -1.03 -21.30
CA ARG A 80 7.97 -1.49 -22.40
C ARG A 80 7.87 -0.59 -23.61
N ALA A 81 6.66 -0.15 -23.94
CA ALA A 81 6.39 0.73 -25.09
C ALA A 81 6.88 2.18 -24.88
N GLY A 82 7.42 2.53 -23.72
CA GLY A 82 7.77 3.91 -23.37
C GLY A 82 6.55 4.77 -23.02
N LEU A 83 5.44 4.14 -22.66
CA LEU A 83 4.22 4.79 -22.21
C LEU A 83 4.16 4.80 -20.68
N VAL A 84 3.27 5.60 -20.11
CA VAL A 84 3.11 5.74 -18.67
C VAL A 84 1.93 4.92 -18.19
N ALA A 85 2.17 3.94 -17.31
CA ALA A 85 1.09 3.15 -16.69
C ALA A 85 0.39 3.95 -15.58
N VAL A 86 -0.94 3.98 -15.60
CA VAL A 86 -1.75 4.64 -14.59
C VAL A 86 -2.71 3.64 -13.93
N PRO A 87 -2.26 2.94 -12.89
CA PRO A 87 -3.12 2.13 -12.05
C PRO A 87 -4.20 2.99 -11.37
N VAL A 88 -5.48 2.70 -11.66
CA VAL A 88 -6.62 3.43 -11.10
C VAL A 88 -7.24 2.61 -9.98
N ASN A 89 -7.57 3.25 -8.87
CA ASN A 89 -8.22 2.59 -7.76
C ASN A 89 -9.60 2.05 -8.18
N PHE A 90 -9.68 0.73 -8.31
CA PHE A 90 -10.88 -0.01 -8.72
C PHE A 90 -12.09 0.21 -7.81
N LYS A 91 -11.87 0.59 -6.55
CA LYS A 91 -12.92 0.83 -5.56
C LYS A 91 -13.42 2.28 -5.52
N PHE A 92 -12.87 3.17 -6.33
CA PHE A 92 -13.36 4.54 -6.39
C PHE A 92 -14.80 4.61 -6.92
N PRO A 93 -15.62 5.56 -6.43
CA PRO A 93 -16.88 5.91 -7.10
C PRO A 93 -16.62 6.35 -8.54
N SER A 94 -17.60 6.12 -9.43
CA SER A 94 -17.50 6.43 -10.87
C SER A 94 -17.03 7.87 -11.15
N ALA A 95 -17.55 8.85 -10.40
CA ALA A 95 -17.14 10.24 -10.53
C ALA A 95 -15.65 10.48 -10.25
N LEU A 96 -15.05 9.77 -9.27
CA LEU A 96 -13.62 9.88 -8.99
C LEU A 96 -12.76 9.13 -10.01
N ILE A 97 -13.27 8.04 -10.59
CA ILE A 97 -12.60 7.33 -11.69
C ILE A 97 -12.48 8.28 -12.88
N GLU A 98 -13.57 8.93 -13.29
CA GLU A 98 -13.54 9.90 -14.37
C GLU A 98 -12.56 11.05 -14.09
N VAL A 99 -12.57 11.60 -12.88
CA VAL A 99 -11.61 12.65 -12.47
C VAL A 99 -10.17 12.18 -12.67
N VAL A 100 -9.82 10.95 -12.25
CA VAL A 100 -8.46 10.43 -12.42
C VAL A 100 -8.10 10.22 -13.89
N LEU A 101 -9.01 9.63 -14.68
CA LEU A 101 -8.80 9.37 -16.11
C LEU A 101 -8.60 10.66 -16.90
N ARG A 102 -9.35 11.72 -16.56
CA ARG A 102 -9.21 13.06 -17.17
C ARG A 102 -7.95 13.78 -16.69
N ASP A 103 -7.68 13.75 -15.37
CA ASP A 103 -6.50 14.41 -14.79
C ASP A 103 -5.19 13.86 -15.37
N CYS A 104 -5.09 12.54 -15.56
CA CYS A 104 -3.90 11.94 -16.18
C CYS A 104 -3.89 12.03 -17.70
N ASP A 105 -4.92 12.56 -18.34
CA ASP A 105 -5.07 12.60 -19.80
C ASP A 105 -4.84 11.19 -20.41
N ALA A 106 -5.58 10.20 -19.90
CA ALA A 106 -5.47 8.82 -20.36
C ALA A 106 -5.89 8.72 -21.85
N ARG A 107 -5.08 8.01 -22.66
CA ARG A 107 -5.34 7.81 -24.09
C ARG A 107 -6.08 6.49 -24.37
N LEU A 108 -6.00 5.57 -23.44
CA LEU A 108 -6.66 4.27 -23.48
C LEU A 108 -6.79 3.75 -22.03
N VAL A 109 -7.82 2.96 -21.77
CA VAL A 109 -8.00 2.26 -20.50
C VAL A 109 -8.19 0.76 -20.71
N PHE A 110 -7.40 -0.04 -19.98
CA PHE A 110 -7.70 -1.46 -19.78
C PHE A 110 -8.62 -1.59 -18.58
N CYS A 111 -9.76 -2.25 -18.69
CA CYS A 111 -10.74 -2.32 -17.60
C CYS A 111 -11.36 -3.70 -17.42
N ASP A 112 -11.86 -3.95 -16.21
CA ASP A 112 -12.78 -5.07 -15.99
C ASP A 112 -14.18 -4.74 -16.52
N PRO A 113 -14.98 -5.75 -16.95
CA PRO A 113 -16.35 -5.57 -17.45
C PRO A 113 -17.21 -4.74 -16.52
N ARG A 114 -17.09 -4.99 -15.21
CA ARG A 114 -17.87 -4.30 -14.16
C ARG A 114 -17.59 -2.81 -14.04
N ARG A 115 -16.46 -2.33 -14.59
CA ARG A 115 -16.02 -0.93 -14.47
C ARG A 115 -16.03 -0.21 -15.82
N ARG A 116 -16.42 -0.89 -16.91
CA ARG A 116 -16.46 -0.30 -18.24
C ARG A 116 -17.39 0.90 -18.33
N SER A 117 -18.55 0.83 -17.66
CA SER A 117 -19.51 1.94 -17.60
C SER A 117 -19.01 3.19 -16.85
N ASP A 118 -17.93 3.04 -16.06
CA ASP A 118 -17.33 4.16 -15.32
C ASP A 118 -16.25 4.88 -16.13
N CYS A 119 -15.90 4.33 -17.30
CA CYS A 119 -14.96 4.96 -18.22
C CYS A 119 -15.70 5.99 -19.09
N PRO A 120 -15.11 7.19 -19.31
CA PRO A 120 -15.68 8.17 -20.25
C PRO A 120 -15.94 7.55 -21.62
N ALA A 121 -17.08 7.89 -22.24
CA ALA A 121 -17.50 7.30 -23.52
C ALA A 121 -16.56 7.63 -24.69
N ASP A 122 -15.86 8.76 -24.60
CA ASP A 122 -14.86 9.22 -25.58
C ASP A 122 -13.47 8.60 -25.38
N LEU A 123 -13.24 7.88 -24.28
CA LEU A 123 -11.97 7.22 -23.99
C LEU A 123 -11.99 5.76 -24.50
N PRO A 124 -11.10 5.37 -25.44
CA PRO A 124 -11.00 4.00 -25.90
C PRO A 124 -10.74 3.04 -24.73
N SER A 125 -11.51 1.95 -24.66
CA SER A 125 -11.39 0.96 -23.59
C SER A 125 -11.19 -0.45 -24.16
N ILE A 126 -10.35 -1.23 -23.47
CA ILE A 126 -10.11 -2.65 -23.72
C ILE A 126 -10.54 -3.43 -22.50
N ASP A 127 -11.50 -4.33 -22.70
CA ASP A 127 -12.03 -5.16 -21.63
C ASP A 127 -11.20 -6.42 -21.45
N PHE A 128 -10.80 -6.72 -20.22
CA PHE A 128 -9.98 -7.89 -19.90
C PHE A 128 -10.70 -9.24 -20.12
N ALA A 129 -12.02 -9.27 -20.05
CA ALA A 129 -12.83 -10.50 -20.14
C ALA A 129 -13.67 -10.59 -21.41
N ASP A 130 -13.75 -9.55 -22.23
CA ASP A 130 -14.49 -9.58 -23.48
C ASP A 130 -13.82 -10.53 -24.50
N PRO A 131 -14.51 -11.57 -25.02
CA PRO A 131 -13.99 -12.43 -26.06
C PRO A 131 -14.02 -11.78 -27.46
N GLY A 132 -14.72 -10.65 -27.59
CA GLY A 132 -14.93 -9.92 -28.85
C GLY A 132 -13.75 -9.06 -29.30
N PRO A 133 -13.98 -8.24 -30.34
CA PRO A 133 -12.92 -7.41 -30.94
C PRO A 133 -12.30 -6.37 -29.99
N GLN A 134 -13.02 -5.96 -28.95
CA GLN A 134 -12.55 -5.00 -27.95
C GLN A 134 -11.93 -5.68 -26.71
N GLY A 135 -11.81 -7.00 -26.72
CA GLY A 135 -11.26 -7.76 -25.63
C GLY A 135 -9.73 -7.83 -25.64
N PHE A 136 -9.18 -8.03 -24.44
CA PHE A 136 -7.73 -8.06 -24.23
C PHE A 136 -7.01 -9.09 -25.11
N ALA A 137 -7.55 -10.30 -25.24
CA ALA A 137 -6.94 -11.35 -26.06
C ALA A 137 -6.81 -10.96 -27.54
N ARG A 138 -7.78 -10.21 -28.09
CA ARG A 138 -7.76 -9.71 -29.46
C ARG A 138 -6.94 -8.44 -29.62
N PHE A 139 -6.75 -7.71 -28.54
CA PHE A 139 -5.91 -6.53 -28.50
C PHE A 139 -4.41 -6.86 -28.66
N LEU A 140 -3.98 -8.02 -28.17
CA LEU A 140 -2.58 -8.43 -28.21
C LEU A 140 -2.07 -8.57 -29.66
N ASP A 141 -1.09 -7.75 -30.04
CA ASP A 141 -0.31 -7.96 -31.25
C ASP A 141 0.90 -8.84 -30.93
N HIS A 142 0.78 -10.13 -31.22
CA HIS A 142 1.78 -11.12 -30.83
C HIS A 142 3.08 -10.95 -31.65
N GLY A 143 4.21 -11.03 -30.96
CA GLY A 143 5.55 -10.97 -31.58
C GLY A 143 6.62 -10.50 -30.58
N PRO A 144 7.88 -10.57 -30.95
CA PRO A 144 8.97 -10.06 -30.12
C PRO A 144 8.89 -8.54 -30.01
N PHE A 145 9.35 -8.02 -28.88
CA PHE A 145 9.42 -6.57 -28.63
C PHE A 145 10.66 -6.24 -27.81
N THR A 146 11.41 -5.24 -28.22
CA THR A 146 12.51 -4.69 -27.45
C THR A 146 12.02 -3.48 -26.66
N ALA A 147 12.10 -3.55 -25.34
CA ALA A 147 11.65 -2.46 -24.47
C ALA A 147 12.40 -1.16 -24.77
N VAL A 148 11.68 -0.06 -24.80
CA VAL A 148 12.25 1.29 -25.03
C VAL A 148 13.25 1.62 -23.92
N GLN A 149 14.41 2.15 -24.31
CA GLN A 149 15.40 2.67 -23.35
C GLN A 149 14.88 4.00 -22.77
N PRO A 150 14.60 4.08 -21.45
CA PRO A 150 14.13 5.32 -20.84
C PRO A 150 15.22 6.36 -20.74
N ALA A 151 14.85 7.63 -20.87
CA ALA A 151 15.70 8.76 -20.51
C ALA A 151 15.81 8.90 -18.98
N PRO A 152 16.81 9.63 -18.45
CA PRO A 152 16.86 9.96 -17.04
C PRO A 152 15.56 10.62 -16.56
N ALA A 153 15.05 10.18 -15.39
CA ALA A 153 13.80 10.66 -14.79
C ALA A 153 12.52 10.49 -15.63
N GLU A 154 12.59 9.74 -16.75
CA GLU A 154 11.40 9.47 -17.57
C GLU A 154 10.31 8.75 -16.75
N PRO A 155 9.06 9.27 -16.77
CA PRO A 155 7.95 8.65 -16.06
C PRO A 155 7.66 7.22 -16.54
N ALA A 156 7.52 6.29 -15.60
CA ALA A 156 7.09 4.92 -15.86
C ALA A 156 5.63 4.71 -15.48
N MET A 157 5.21 5.37 -14.40
CA MET A 157 3.85 5.23 -13.88
C MET A 157 3.42 6.46 -13.08
N PHE A 158 2.10 6.69 -13.03
CA PHE A 158 1.47 7.58 -12.05
C PHE A 158 0.70 6.75 -11.06
N LEU A 159 0.92 6.97 -9.76
CA LEU A 159 0.10 6.40 -8.71
C LEU A 159 -0.70 7.49 -8.02
N TYR A 160 -2.02 7.35 -8.06
CA TYR A 160 -2.92 8.32 -7.43
C TYR A 160 -3.10 8.02 -5.95
N THR A 161 -2.84 9.04 -5.12
CA THR A 161 -3.06 9.00 -3.68
C THR A 161 -4.22 9.91 -3.29
N SER A 162 -4.95 9.54 -2.21
CA SER A 162 -5.97 10.42 -1.63
C SER A 162 -5.27 11.63 -0.99
N GLY A 163 -5.37 12.79 -1.62
CA GLY A 163 -4.87 14.02 -1.03
C GLY A 163 -5.68 14.45 0.19
N SER A 164 -5.08 15.20 1.12
CA SER A 164 -5.76 15.82 2.27
C SER A 164 -6.93 16.72 1.86
N THR A 165 -6.95 17.21 0.62
CA THR A 165 -8.03 18.02 0.03
C THR A 165 -9.17 17.21 -0.58
N GLY A 166 -9.18 15.89 -0.45
CA GLY A 166 -10.19 14.98 -1.00
C GLY A 166 -10.07 14.68 -2.51
N LYS A 167 -9.25 15.44 -3.25
CA LYS A 167 -8.98 15.15 -4.67
C LYS A 167 -7.72 14.29 -4.81
N PRO A 168 -7.77 13.19 -5.59
CA PRO A 168 -6.59 12.34 -5.83
C PRO A 168 -5.46 13.13 -6.50
N LYS A 169 -4.21 12.83 -6.08
CA LYS A 169 -2.99 13.42 -6.65
C LYS A 169 -2.18 12.33 -7.36
N GLY A 170 -1.83 12.55 -8.61
CA GLY A 170 -0.97 11.65 -9.39
C GLY A 170 0.51 11.84 -9.03
N VAL A 171 1.10 10.88 -8.36
CA VAL A 171 2.55 10.85 -8.04
C VAL A 171 3.30 10.33 -9.26
N ILE A 172 4.21 11.12 -9.82
CA ILE A 172 5.01 10.75 -10.98
C ILE A 172 6.23 9.94 -10.53
N LEU A 173 6.30 8.68 -10.96
CA LEU A 173 7.37 7.76 -10.61
C LEU A 173 8.14 7.34 -11.86
N SER A 174 9.46 7.49 -11.82
CA SER A 174 10.32 7.21 -12.99
C SER A 174 10.73 5.74 -13.06
N HIS A 175 11.18 5.32 -14.26
CA HIS A 175 11.83 4.02 -14.42
C HIS A 175 13.02 3.88 -13.47
N GLN A 176 13.90 4.88 -13.43
CA GLN A 176 15.12 4.85 -12.64
C GLN A 176 14.84 4.71 -11.14
N SER A 177 13.87 5.48 -10.60
CA SER A 177 13.55 5.46 -9.18
C SER A 177 13.08 4.09 -8.71
N HIS A 178 12.21 3.45 -9.48
CA HIS A 178 11.68 2.14 -9.11
C HIS A 178 12.55 0.95 -9.52
N LEU A 179 13.42 1.07 -10.52
CA LEU A 179 14.49 0.09 -10.75
C LEU A 179 15.48 0.08 -9.60
N TRP A 180 15.79 1.24 -9.02
CA TRP A 180 16.60 1.30 -7.81
C TRP A 180 15.95 0.51 -6.65
N VAL A 181 14.62 0.65 -6.45
CA VAL A 181 13.88 -0.14 -5.44
C VAL A 181 14.01 -1.63 -5.71
N VAL A 182 13.81 -2.07 -6.95
CA VAL A 182 13.90 -3.49 -7.32
C VAL A 182 15.31 -4.03 -7.07
N ARG A 183 16.34 -3.34 -7.57
CA ARG A 183 17.75 -3.72 -7.40
C ARG A 183 18.14 -3.81 -5.92
N THR A 184 17.79 -2.79 -5.14
CA THR A 184 18.13 -2.75 -3.71
C THR A 184 17.48 -3.89 -2.93
N ARG A 185 16.25 -4.27 -3.27
CA ARG A 185 15.57 -5.41 -2.62
C ARG A 185 16.12 -6.77 -3.06
N LEU A 186 16.71 -6.88 -4.24
CA LEU A 186 17.33 -8.11 -4.72
C LEU A 186 18.71 -8.36 -4.13
N GLU A 187 19.37 -7.34 -3.58
CA GLU A 187 20.73 -7.47 -3.06
C GLU A 187 20.80 -8.47 -1.90
N GLY A 188 21.66 -9.47 -2.06
CA GLY A 188 21.92 -10.46 -1.02
C GLY A 188 20.77 -11.43 -0.71
N GLN A 189 19.73 -11.48 -1.55
CA GLN A 189 18.57 -12.34 -1.33
C GLN A 189 18.42 -13.37 -2.47
N ASP A 190 18.29 -14.64 -2.12
CA ASP A 190 17.80 -15.68 -3.01
C ASP A 190 16.30 -15.87 -2.80
N VAL A 191 15.51 -15.28 -3.70
CA VAL A 191 14.05 -15.23 -3.60
C VAL A 191 13.38 -16.14 -4.64
N ALA A 192 14.15 -16.69 -5.57
CA ALA A 192 13.60 -17.46 -6.69
C ALA A 192 12.69 -18.62 -6.27
N ARG A 193 12.99 -19.27 -5.13
CA ARG A 193 12.18 -20.39 -4.60
C ARG A 193 10.85 -19.97 -3.97
N HIS A 194 10.70 -18.68 -3.64
CA HIS A 194 9.55 -18.20 -2.88
C HIS A 194 8.27 -18.10 -3.72
N ARG A 195 7.15 -18.32 -3.04
CA ARG A 195 5.80 -18.05 -3.52
C ARG A 195 5.22 -16.89 -2.73
N LEU A 196 5.03 -15.76 -3.41
CA LEU A 196 4.64 -14.51 -2.80
C LEU A 196 3.14 -14.30 -2.94
N LEU A 197 2.41 -14.25 -1.83
CA LEU A 197 0.96 -14.01 -1.84
C LEU A 197 0.67 -12.52 -1.97
N VAL A 198 -0.01 -12.15 -3.07
CA VAL A 198 -0.46 -10.79 -3.37
C VAL A 198 -1.98 -10.73 -3.30
N ALA A 199 -2.50 -10.16 -2.22
CA ALA A 199 -3.94 -9.94 -2.01
C ALA A 199 -4.29 -8.45 -1.90
N ALA A 200 -3.30 -7.61 -1.59
CA ALA A 200 -3.46 -6.16 -1.67
C ALA A 200 -3.67 -5.73 -3.13
N PRO A 201 -4.43 -4.63 -3.37
CA PRO A 201 -4.71 -4.20 -4.74
C PRO A 201 -3.47 -3.73 -5.50
N LEU A 202 -3.33 -4.14 -6.76
CA LEU A 202 -2.23 -3.75 -7.65
C LEU A 202 -2.22 -2.27 -8.02
N TYR A 203 -3.27 -1.51 -7.74
CA TYR A 203 -3.25 -0.05 -7.90
C TYR A 203 -2.57 0.68 -6.73
N HIS A 204 -2.05 -0.04 -5.73
CA HIS A 204 -1.26 0.51 -4.63
C HIS A 204 0.21 0.11 -4.71
N MET A 205 1.07 1.03 -4.23
CA MET A 205 2.51 0.83 -4.18
C MET A 205 2.93 -0.49 -3.54
N ASN A 206 2.29 -0.90 -2.44
CA ASN A 206 2.64 -2.11 -1.70
C ASN A 206 2.59 -3.37 -2.60
N ALA A 207 1.45 -3.62 -3.25
CA ALA A 207 1.27 -4.77 -4.14
C ALA A 207 2.13 -4.67 -5.41
N LEU A 208 2.17 -3.48 -6.05
CA LEU A 208 2.99 -3.28 -7.25
C LEU A 208 4.49 -3.45 -6.97
N ALA A 209 4.99 -2.96 -5.83
CA ALA A 209 6.39 -3.13 -5.47
C ALA A 209 6.73 -4.60 -5.23
N LEU A 210 5.80 -5.36 -4.62
CA LEU A 210 5.97 -6.80 -4.42
C LEU A 210 5.93 -7.55 -5.75
N ALA A 211 4.99 -7.23 -6.65
CA ALA A 211 4.89 -7.88 -7.95
C ALA A 211 6.12 -7.63 -8.84
N LYS A 212 6.64 -6.39 -8.87
CA LYS A 212 7.89 -6.06 -9.57
C LYS A 212 9.08 -6.82 -8.99
N PHE A 213 9.18 -6.86 -7.66
CA PHE A 213 10.23 -7.59 -6.98
C PHE A 213 10.17 -9.09 -7.28
N ALA A 214 9.00 -9.72 -7.18
CA ALA A 214 8.83 -11.14 -7.48
C ALA A 214 9.20 -11.47 -8.93
N CYS A 215 8.75 -10.64 -9.89
CA CYS A 215 9.07 -10.81 -11.29
C CYS A 215 10.59 -10.74 -11.55
N ALA A 216 11.26 -9.72 -11.01
CA ALA A 216 12.71 -9.55 -11.17
C ALA A 216 13.53 -10.58 -10.40
N ALA A 217 13.00 -11.12 -9.29
CA ALA A 217 13.59 -12.18 -8.48
C ALA A 217 13.36 -13.59 -9.03
N TYR A 218 12.64 -13.72 -10.13
CA TYR A 218 12.25 -15.01 -10.69
C TYR A 218 11.44 -15.87 -9.70
N ALA A 219 10.60 -15.23 -8.87
CA ALA A 219 9.73 -15.86 -7.88
C ALA A 219 8.29 -15.97 -8.39
N THR A 220 7.52 -16.92 -7.86
CA THR A 220 6.12 -17.12 -8.23
C THR A 220 5.21 -16.20 -7.41
N ILE A 221 4.28 -15.51 -8.08
CA ILE A 221 3.21 -14.75 -7.46
C ILE A 221 1.96 -15.62 -7.35
N VAL A 222 1.39 -15.74 -6.16
CA VAL A 222 0.02 -16.23 -5.94
C VAL A 222 -0.87 -15.01 -5.82
N LEU A 223 -1.76 -14.79 -6.78
CA LEU A 223 -2.49 -13.54 -6.97
C LEU A 223 -3.96 -13.70 -6.67
N LEU A 224 -4.43 -13.15 -5.56
CA LEU A 224 -5.86 -13.04 -5.25
C LEU A 224 -6.47 -11.83 -5.97
N PRO A 225 -7.68 -11.96 -6.54
CA PRO A 225 -8.35 -10.84 -7.20
C PRO A 225 -8.68 -9.71 -6.24
N GLN A 226 -9.07 -10.07 -5.03
CA GLN A 226 -9.32 -9.18 -3.90
C GLN A 226 -9.06 -9.96 -2.60
N PHE A 227 -8.79 -9.24 -1.53
CA PHE A 227 -8.63 -9.83 -0.21
C PHE A 227 -10.00 -10.24 0.38
N THR A 228 -10.09 -11.49 0.80
CA THR A 228 -11.00 -11.97 1.84
C THR A 228 -10.20 -12.86 2.79
N ALA A 229 -10.50 -12.83 4.08
CA ALA A 229 -9.71 -13.58 5.05
C ALA A 229 -9.72 -15.10 4.78
N PRO A 230 -10.86 -15.74 4.46
CA PRO A 230 -10.87 -17.16 4.11
C PRO A 230 -10.01 -17.49 2.88
N ALA A 231 -10.19 -16.77 1.76
CA ALA A 231 -9.43 -17.03 0.54
C ALA A 231 -7.92 -16.81 0.74
N TYR A 232 -7.53 -15.86 1.60
CA TYR A 232 -6.14 -15.59 1.93
C TYR A 232 -5.51 -16.76 2.70
N ILE A 233 -6.21 -17.28 3.71
CA ILE A 233 -5.79 -18.44 4.52
C ILE A 233 -5.67 -19.70 3.65
N GLU A 234 -6.72 -20.00 2.87
CA GLU A 234 -6.76 -21.17 1.98
C GLU A 234 -5.67 -21.13 0.90
N ALA A 235 -5.36 -19.93 0.38
CA ALA A 235 -4.29 -19.74 -0.60
C ALA A 235 -2.90 -20.06 -0.01
N ILE A 236 -2.66 -19.74 1.26
CA ILE A 236 -1.37 -20.04 1.93
C ILE A 236 -1.13 -21.54 1.92
N GLU A 237 -2.07 -22.34 2.42
CA GLU A 237 -1.94 -23.79 2.47
C GLU A 237 -1.88 -24.40 1.07
N ARG A 238 -2.87 -24.10 0.23
CA ARG A 238 -3.04 -24.72 -1.09
C ARG A 238 -1.84 -24.50 -2.00
N PHE A 239 -1.26 -23.31 -1.97
CA PHE A 239 -0.14 -22.95 -2.84
C PHE A 239 1.19 -22.87 -2.10
N GLN A 240 1.24 -23.28 -0.83
CA GLN A 240 2.45 -23.27 -0.01
C GLN A 240 3.17 -21.92 -0.10
N CYS A 241 2.44 -20.85 0.22
CA CYS A 241 2.96 -19.49 0.16
C CYS A 241 4.01 -19.29 1.25
N THR A 242 5.18 -18.79 0.86
CA THR A 242 6.31 -18.61 1.77
C THR A 242 6.53 -17.17 2.20
N TRP A 243 5.96 -16.21 1.44
CA TRP A 243 6.15 -14.79 1.65
C TRP A 243 4.81 -14.04 1.60
N LEU A 244 4.43 -13.46 2.71
CA LEU A 244 3.23 -12.65 2.84
C LEU A 244 3.58 -11.17 2.94
N THR A 245 2.86 -10.33 2.20
CA THR A 245 2.89 -8.88 2.38
C THR A 245 1.47 -8.37 2.53
N SER A 246 1.18 -7.70 3.63
CA SER A 246 -0.17 -7.29 3.99
C SER A 246 -0.20 -5.91 4.64
N VAL A 247 -1.39 -5.37 4.78
CA VAL A 247 -1.65 -4.25 5.69
C VAL A 247 -2.21 -4.79 7.01
N PRO A 248 -1.94 -4.15 8.16
CA PRO A 248 -2.39 -4.62 9.47
C PRO A 248 -3.87 -5.01 9.57
N PRO A 249 -4.84 -4.27 8.97
CA PRO A 249 -6.24 -4.67 8.99
C PRO A 249 -6.51 -6.01 8.30
N MET A 250 -5.79 -6.36 7.22
CA MET A 250 -5.97 -7.65 6.55
C MET A 250 -5.56 -8.80 7.47
N ILE A 251 -4.45 -8.65 8.20
CA ILE A 251 -4.00 -9.64 9.18
C ILE A 251 -4.97 -9.71 10.36
N ALA A 252 -5.46 -8.58 10.86
CA ALA A 252 -6.47 -8.57 11.93
C ALA A 252 -7.75 -9.32 11.52
N MET A 253 -8.22 -9.15 10.27
CA MET A 253 -9.35 -9.90 9.74
C MET A 253 -9.04 -11.39 9.62
N MET A 254 -7.85 -11.76 9.16
CA MET A 254 -7.39 -13.14 9.08
C MET A 254 -7.39 -13.82 10.46
N LEU A 255 -6.89 -13.14 11.50
CA LEU A 255 -6.83 -13.67 12.88
C LEU A 255 -8.21 -13.90 13.52
N LYS A 256 -9.28 -13.32 12.97
CA LYS A 256 -10.67 -13.57 13.41
C LYS A 256 -11.20 -14.93 12.94
N GLU A 257 -10.64 -15.49 11.87
CA GLU A 257 -11.06 -16.77 11.28
C GLU A 257 -10.52 -17.98 12.07
N LYS A 258 -10.72 -18.00 13.40
CA LYS A 258 -10.12 -18.98 14.33
C LYS A 258 -10.40 -20.44 13.93
N ALA A 259 -11.62 -20.75 13.51
CA ALA A 259 -12.01 -22.12 13.11
C ALA A 259 -11.30 -22.56 11.82
N LEU A 260 -11.04 -21.64 10.90
CA LEU A 260 -10.31 -21.91 9.67
C LEU A 260 -8.81 -22.05 9.96
N LEU A 261 -8.24 -21.12 10.74
CA LEU A 261 -6.83 -21.16 11.14
C LEU A 261 -6.46 -22.45 11.89
N ALA A 262 -7.35 -22.95 12.75
CA ALA A 262 -7.10 -24.16 13.53
C ALA A 262 -6.98 -25.44 12.67
N LYS A 263 -7.50 -25.44 11.44
CA LYS A 263 -7.48 -26.60 10.53
C LYS A 263 -6.60 -26.43 9.29
N THR A 264 -5.96 -25.26 9.14
CA THR A 264 -5.16 -24.91 7.97
C THR A 264 -3.68 -24.94 8.31
N ASP A 265 -2.87 -25.59 7.49
CA ASP A 265 -1.42 -25.60 7.65
C ASP A 265 -0.80 -24.30 7.08
N LEU A 266 -0.28 -23.47 7.97
CA LEU A 266 0.40 -22.22 7.63
C LEU A 266 1.93 -22.30 7.79
N SER A 267 2.48 -23.48 8.01
CA SER A 267 3.91 -23.70 8.31
C SER A 267 4.85 -23.33 7.16
N SER A 268 4.32 -23.23 5.93
CA SER A 268 5.08 -22.80 4.76
C SER A 268 5.53 -21.33 4.83
N VAL A 269 4.91 -20.51 5.69
CA VAL A 269 5.18 -19.06 5.74
C VAL A 269 6.49 -18.76 6.45
N GLU A 270 7.46 -18.27 5.71
CA GLU A 270 8.78 -17.88 6.23
C GLU A 270 8.84 -16.38 6.57
N PHE A 271 8.15 -15.54 5.78
CA PHE A 271 8.19 -14.09 5.92
C PHE A 271 6.78 -13.49 5.93
N LEU A 272 6.51 -12.65 6.90
CA LEU A 272 5.31 -11.79 6.96
C LEU A 272 5.74 -10.33 7.14
N ARG A 273 5.55 -9.52 6.11
CA ARG A 273 5.76 -8.08 6.19
C ARG A 273 4.42 -7.36 6.30
N MET A 274 4.23 -6.62 7.37
CA MET A 274 3.13 -5.66 7.51
C MET A 274 3.62 -4.25 7.24
N GLY A 275 2.77 -3.39 6.69
CA GLY A 275 3.12 -2.00 6.42
C GLY A 275 1.95 -1.17 5.93
N SER A 276 2.22 0.08 5.57
CA SER A 276 1.23 1.04 5.06
C SER A 276 0.16 1.51 6.06
N ALA A 277 0.16 0.98 7.29
CA ALA A 277 -0.68 1.40 8.41
C ALA A 277 0.03 1.07 9.74
N PRO A 278 -0.32 1.72 10.85
CA PRO A 278 0.23 1.38 12.16
C PRO A 278 -0.06 -0.06 12.57
N VAL A 279 0.90 -0.70 13.23
CA VAL A 279 0.77 -2.04 13.81
C VAL A 279 0.55 -1.89 15.31
N SER A 280 -0.49 -2.55 15.87
CA SER A 280 -0.74 -2.55 17.31
C SER A 280 0.05 -3.66 18.01
N PRO A 281 0.39 -3.50 19.31
CA PRO A 281 1.04 -4.55 20.10
C PRO A 281 0.24 -5.85 20.10
N LEU A 282 -1.07 -5.72 20.17
CA LEU A 282 -2.01 -6.83 20.23
C LEU A 282 -2.04 -7.65 18.94
N LEU A 283 -2.01 -6.96 17.78
CA LEU A 283 -1.91 -7.62 16.50
C LEU A 283 -0.64 -8.46 16.41
N LEU A 284 0.48 -7.96 16.93
CA LEU A 284 1.75 -8.70 16.94
C LEU A 284 1.69 -9.95 17.81
N VAL A 285 0.98 -9.90 18.96
CA VAL A 285 0.77 -11.09 19.80
C VAL A 285 0.02 -12.16 19.01
N GLY A 286 -1.13 -11.81 18.44
CA GLY A 286 -1.91 -12.78 17.64
C GLY A 286 -1.18 -13.31 16.40
N VAL A 287 -0.36 -12.47 15.76
CA VAL A 287 0.51 -12.91 14.64
C VAL A 287 1.52 -13.94 15.10
N ARG A 288 2.16 -13.74 16.25
CA ARG A 288 3.17 -14.67 16.78
C ARG A 288 2.57 -16.01 17.24
N GLU A 289 1.30 -16.00 17.68
CA GLU A 289 0.58 -17.24 18.00
C GLU A 289 0.33 -18.09 16.76
N VAL A 290 -0.06 -17.46 15.65
CA VAL A 290 -0.37 -18.14 14.38
C VAL A 290 0.89 -18.46 13.56
N PHE A 291 1.90 -17.62 13.64
CA PHE A 291 3.15 -17.73 12.87
C PHE A 291 4.39 -17.74 13.80
N PRO A 292 4.59 -18.78 14.63
CA PRO A 292 5.62 -18.80 15.68
C PRO A 292 7.06 -18.80 15.13
N THR A 293 7.28 -19.31 13.93
CA THR A 293 8.61 -19.44 13.29
C THR A 293 8.85 -18.41 12.18
N THR A 294 7.83 -17.65 11.81
CA THR A 294 7.87 -16.68 10.70
C THR A 294 8.64 -15.42 11.09
N VAL A 295 9.47 -14.92 10.20
CA VAL A 295 10.10 -13.61 10.33
C VAL A 295 9.05 -12.52 10.08
N VAL A 296 8.63 -11.86 11.15
CA VAL A 296 7.61 -10.80 11.09
C VAL A 296 8.30 -9.43 11.10
N THR A 297 8.02 -8.61 10.10
CA THR A 297 8.57 -7.26 10.00
C THR A 297 7.47 -6.22 9.83
N ASN A 298 7.66 -5.07 10.50
CA ASN A 298 6.87 -3.87 10.26
C ASN A 298 7.64 -2.97 9.30
N GLY A 299 7.03 -2.63 8.17
CA GLY A 299 7.64 -1.85 7.12
C GLY A 299 7.01 -0.48 6.92
N TYR A 300 7.81 0.49 6.57
CA TYR A 300 7.38 1.83 6.22
C TYR A 300 7.78 2.20 4.79
N GLY A 301 6.97 3.03 4.16
CA GLY A 301 7.22 3.62 2.86
C GLY A 301 6.06 4.51 2.44
N THR A 302 6.33 5.40 1.50
CA THR A 302 5.33 6.29 0.91
C THR A 302 5.28 6.09 -0.60
N THR A 303 4.21 6.53 -1.24
CA THR A 303 4.13 6.49 -2.71
C THR A 303 5.19 7.41 -3.32
N GLU A 304 5.48 8.52 -2.66
CA GLU A 304 6.40 9.57 -3.12
C GLU A 304 7.88 9.18 -3.00
N ALA A 305 8.22 8.24 -2.10
CA ALA A 305 9.61 7.87 -1.82
C ALA A 305 9.90 6.36 -1.90
N GLY A 306 8.88 5.57 -2.25
CA GLY A 306 8.99 4.12 -2.38
C GLY A 306 9.04 3.37 -1.04
N PRO A 307 9.12 2.03 -1.10
CA PRO A 307 9.00 1.15 0.07
C PRO A 307 10.34 0.77 0.73
N VAL A 308 11.47 1.35 0.30
CA VAL A 308 12.81 1.06 0.84
C VAL A 308 13.27 2.27 1.64
N VAL A 309 13.00 2.27 2.93
CA VAL A 309 13.41 3.34 3.85
C VAL A 309 14.20 2.78 5.03
N PHE A 310 13.68 1.71 5.63
CA PHE A 310 14.27 1.04 6.79
C PHE A 310 14.57 -0.43 6.46
N GLY A 311 15.50 -1.00 7.21
CA GLY A 311 15.96 -2.38 7.07
C GLY A 311 16.45 -2.93 8.41
N PRO A 312 17.21 -4.04 8.39
CA PRO A 312 17.81 -4.62 9.58
C PRO A 312 18.85 -3.70 10.18
N HIS A 313 19.12 -3.87 11.49
CA HIS A 313 20.19 -3.16 12.18
C HIS A 313 21.56 -3.65 11.69
N PRO A 314 22.54 -2.76 11.44
CA PRO A 314 23.86 -3.14 10.90
C PRO A 314 24.66 -4.06 11.82
N GLU A 315 24.44 -4.01 13.13
CA GLU A 315 25.06 -4.88 14.13
C GLU A 315 24.25 -6.15 14.41
N GLY A 316 23.21 -6.42 13.63
CA GLY A 316 22.39 -7.62 13.79
C GLY A 316 21.43 -7.59 14.99
N LEU A 317 21.22 -6.43 15.61
CA LEU A 317 20.22 -6.31 16.69
C LEU A 317 18.82 -6.65 16.16
N PRO A 318 18.03 -7.45 16.92
CA PRO A 318 16.68 -7.81 16.51
C PRO A 318 15.78 -6.58 16.46
N GLN A 319 15.00 -6.45 15.38
CA GLN A 319 14.06 -5.34 15.23
C GLN A 319 12.96 -5.43 16.28
N PRO A 320 12.76 -4.40 17.14
CA PRO A 320 11.62 -4.36 18.06
C PRO A 320 10.29 -4.39 17.30
N GLY A 321 9.30 -5.10 17.82
CA GLY A 321 8.07 -5.44 17.11
C GLY A 321 7.27 -4.26 16.54
N LEU A 322 7.28 -3.10 17.20
CA LEU A 322 6.60 -1.89 16.74
C LEU A 322 7.49 -0.95 15.92
N SER A 323 8.80 -1.22 15.88
CA SER A 323 9.74 -0.44 15.08
C SER A 323 9.51 -0.71 13.59
N VAL A 324 9.76 0.29 12.75
CA VAL A 324 9.82 0.12 11.29
C VAL A 324 11.24 -0.28 10.81
N GLY A 325 12.18 -0.42 11.74
CA GLY A 325 13.55 -0.84 11.49
C GLY A 325 14.59 0.26 11.70
N TYR A 326 15.80 -0.03 11.25
CA TYR A 326 16.94 0.88 11.21
C TYR A 326 17.06 1.51 9.82
N PRO A 327 17.53 2.76 9.66
CA PRO A 327 17.66 3.39 8.36
C PRO A 327 18.47 2.54 7.36
N HIS A 328 17.90 2.31 6.19
CA HIS A 328 18.60 1.56 5.14
C HIS A 328 19.88 2.31 4.71
N PRO A 329 21.04 1.65 4.55
CA PRO A 329 22.32 2.33 4.30
C PRO A 329 22.36 3.17 3.02
N LYS A 330 21.47 2.92 2.08
CA LYS A 330 21.33 3.70 0.82
C LYS A 330 20.28 4.82 0.91
N VAL A 331 19.71 5.08 2.09
CA VAL A 331 18.69 6.11 2.33
C VAL A 331 19.18 7.06 3.41
N GLN A 332 19.16 8.34 3.12
CA GLN A 332 19.43 9.36 4.14
C GLN A 332 18.10 9.71 4.80
N VAL A 333 18.07 9.66 6.12
CA VAL A 333 16.91 10.07 6.93
C VAL A 333 17.33 11.03 8.02
N ARG A 334 16.43 11.93 8.39
CA ARG A 334 16.55 12.80 9.56
C ARG A 334 15.18 13.08 10.16
N LEU A 335 15.13 13.31 11.46
CA LEU A 335 13.94 13.80 12.15
C LEU A 335 14.14 15.29 12.43
N VAL A 336 13.08 16.06 12.18
CA VAL A 336 13.11 17.53 12.30
C VAL A 336 11.97 17.96 13.22
N ASP A 337 12.32 18.69 14.29
CA ASP A 337 11.37 19.22 15.27
C ASP A 337 10.60 20.46 14.75
N GLY A 338 9.63 20.93 15.54
CA GLY A 338 8.83 22.11 15.19
C GLY A 338 9.63 23.41 15.07
N ALA A 339 10.88 23.44 15.52
CA ALA A 339 11.81 24.54 15.36
C ALA A 339 12.79 24.34 14.17
N ASN A 340 12.52 23.37 13.30
CA ASN A 340 13.31 22.99 12.14
C ASN A 340 14.76 22.56 12.49
N ARG A 341 14.94 21.90 13.62
CA ARG A 341 16.24 21.36 14.08
C ARG A 341 16.22 19.84 14.06
N ARG A 342 17.38 19.23 13.83
CA ARG A 342 17.53 17.77 13.96
C ARG A 342 17.27 17.35 15.42
N ALA A 343 16.48 16.29 15.59
CA ALA A 343 16.06 15.77 16.89
C ALA A 343 15.88 14.24 16.84
N ASP A 344 15.65 13.61 18.00
CA ASP A 344 15.30 12.19 18.08
C ASP A 344 13.80 11.92 17.94
N ALA A 345 13.00 12.98 17.85
CA ALA A 345 11.57 12.93 17.54
C ALA A 345 11.20 14.14 16.67
N GLY A 346 10.36 13.90 15.65
CA GLY A 346 9.93 14.95 14.74
C GLY A 346 9.46 14.42 13.39
N VAL A 347 9.29 15.32 12.44
CA VAL A 347 8.90 14.96 11.07
C VAL A 347 10.04 14.23 10.39
N LEU A 348 9.72 13.08 9.78
CA LEU A 348 10.68 12.34 8.97
C LEU A 348 10.92 13.07 7.65
N GLU A 349 12.18 13.40 7.41
CA GLU A 349 12.66 13.82 6.10
C GLU A 349 13.61 12.76 5.54
N MET A 350 13.46 12.45 4.25
CA MET A 350 14.23 11.38 3.63
C MET A 350 14.69 11.72 2.22
N LYS A 351 15.88 11.18 1.86
CA LYS A 351 16.48 11.36 0.54
C LYS A 351 17.00 10.02 0.04
N CYS A 352 16.52 9.60 -1.11
CA CYS A 352 16.93 8.35 -1.76
C CYS A 352 16.66 8.42 -3.28
N PRO A 353 17.25 7.53 -4.09
CA PRO A 353 16.98 7.48 -5.52
C PRO A 353 15.56 7.09 -5.92
N ALA A 354 14.74 6.61 -4.96
CA ALA A 354 13.34 6.24 -5.22
C ALA A 354 12.36 7.42 -5.18
N LEU A 355 12.83 8.64 -4.90
CA LEU A 355 11.97 9.81 -4.83
C LEU A 355 11.18 10.04 -6.12
N MET A 356 9.94 10.50 -5.98
CA MET A 356 9.09 10.92 -7.10
C MET A 356 9.72 12.06 -7.89
N VAL A 357 9.33 12.19 -9.14
CA VAL A 357 9.67 13.36 -9.96
C VAL A 357 8.86 14.59 -9.52
N GLY A 358 7.63 14.38 -9.09
CA GLY A 358 6.70 15.42 -8.65
C GLY A 358 5.26 14.93 -8.69
N TYR A 359 4.32 15.88 -8.59
CA TYR A 359 2.89 15.59 -8.77
C TYR A 359 2.42 16.03 -10.15
N HIS A 360 1.60 15.20 -10.79
CA HIS A 360 1.02 15.48 -12.10
C HIS A 360 -0.05 16.60 -11.99
N ASN A 361 -0.05 17.53 -12.94
CA ASN A 361 -1.02 18.64 -13.04
C ASN A 361 -1.26 19.39 -11.71
N ARG A 362 -0.20 19.62 -10.94
CA ARG A 362 -0.27 20.36 -9.67
C ARG A 362 0.76 21.49 -9.63
N PRO A 363 0.65 22.51 -10.52
CA PRO A 363 1.58 23.63 -10.53
C PRO A 363 1.53 24.44 -9.23
N ASP A 364 0.36 24.44 -8.56
CA ASP A 364 0.13 25.15 -7.28
C ASP A 364 0.71 24.39 -6.07
N HIS A 365 1.03 23.11 -6.25
CA HIS A 365 1.62 22.29 -5.19
C HIS A 365 3.13 22.26 -5.37
N LYS A 366 3.82 23.10 -4.59
CA LYS A 366 5.26 22.95 -4.45
C LYS A 366 5.54 21.53 -3.93
N PRO A 367 6.32 20.70 -4.63
CA PRO A 367 6.69 19.39 -4.11
C PRO A 367 7.27 19.56 -2.71
N PRO A 368 6.94 18.69 -1.75
CA PRO A 368 7.39 18.82 -0.37
C PRO A 368 8.86 18.41 -0.24
N PHE A 369 9.73 19.15 -0.93
CA PHE A 369 11.18 18.97 -0.86
C PHE A 369 11.83 20.16 -0.17
N THR A 370 12.80 19.86 0.68
CA THR A 370 13.70 20.87 1.26
C THR A 370 14.68 21.37 0.22
N ASN A 371 15.34 22.50 0.49
CA ASN A 371 16.34 23.08 -0.42
C ASN A 371 17.54 22.14 -0.66
N ASP A 372 17.86 21.25 0.29
CA ASP A 372 18.93 20.25 0.19
C ASP A 372 18.42 18.88 -0.35
N GLY A 373 17.18 18.85 -0.86
CA GLY A 373 16.61 17.73 -1.62
C GLY A 373 16.07 16.58 -0.79
N PHE A 374 15.74 16.79 0.49
CA PHE A 374 14.98 15.83 1.28
C PHE A 374 13.48 15.97 1.01
N TYR A 375 12.80 14.84 0.89
CA TYR A 375 11.35 14.76 0.88
C TYR A 375 10.81 14.86 2.31
N VAL A 376 9.94 15.83 2.55
CA VAL A 376 9.24 16.03 3.83
C VAL A 376 7.99 15.16 3.83
N THR A 377 8.00 14.07 4.61
CA THR A 377 6.94 13.06 4.54
C THR A 377 5.61 13.49 5.15
N GLY A 378 5.66 14.44 6.11
CA GLY A 378 4.54 14.77 6.97
C GLY A 378 4.24 13.69 8.03
N ASP A 379 5.03 12.64 8.08
CA ASP A 379 4.95 11.58 9.09
C ASP A 379 5.90 11.87 10.24
N VAL A 380 5.41 11.76 11.47
CA VAL A 380 6.17 11.99 12.70
C VAL A 380 6.69 10.67 13.22
N PHE A 381 7.98 10.68 13.55
CA PHE A 381 8.69 9.52 14.10
C PHE A 381 9.44 9.89 15.38
N ARG A 382 9.76 8.89 16.17
CA ARG A 382 10.79 8.94 17.20
C ARG A 382 11.85 7.87 16.93
N ARG A 383 13.07 8.14 17.37
CA ARG A 383 14.21 7.22 17.34
C ARG A 383 14.56 6.81 18.75
N ASP A 384 14.86 5.54 18.98
CA ASP A 384 15.37 5.08 20.28
C ASP A 384 16.92 5.17 20.35
N GLU A 385 17.48 4.79 21.52
CA GLU A 385 18.91 4.80 21.81
C GLU A 385 19.73 3.84 20.92
N HIS A 386 19.07 2.80 20.38
CA HIS A 386 19.69 1.86 19.43
C HIS A 386 19.54 2.28 17.97
N GLY A 387 18.88 3.42 17.71
CA GLY A 387 18.69 3.95 16.36
C GLY A 387 17.52 3.35 15.58
N PHE A 388 16.65 2.58 16.22
CA PHE A 388 15.41 2.11 15.61
C PHE A 388 14.36 3.21 15.57
N TYR A 389 13.58 3.24 14.49
CA TYR A 389 12.56 4.24 14.25
C TYR A 389 11.15 3.70 14.54
N TYR A 390 10.30 4.56 15.09
CA TYR A 390 8.92 4.24 15.44
C TYR A 390 7.99 5.32 14.91
N PHE A 391 6.97 4.91 14.17
CA PHE A 391 5.93 5.82 13.69
C PHE A 391 5.07 6.29 14.87
N VAL A 392 4.89 7.59 14.98
CA VAL A 392 4.08 8.27 16.01
C VAL A 392 2.71 8.64 15.43
N GLY A 393 2.69 9.35 14.29
CA GLY A 393 1.47 9.83 13.66
C GLY A 393 1.78 10.68 12.43
N ARG A 394 0.77 11.34 11.89
CA ARG A 394 0.92 12.33 10.82
C ARG A 394 0.75 13.73 11.34
N VAL A 395 1.49 14.69 10.77
CA VAL A 395 1.28 16.11 11.04
C VAL A 395 -0.14 16.53 10.68
N ASP A 396 -0.68 16.06 9.55
CA ASP A 396 -2.03 16.40 9.08
C ASP A 396 -3.15 15.81 9.96
N ASP A 397 -2.89 14.70 10.67
CA ASP A 397 -3.84 14.06 11.59
C ASP A 397 -3.72 14.62 13.01
N MET A 398 -2.63 15.32 13.32
CA MET A 398 -2.39 15.94 14.62
C MET A 398 -3.38 17.08 14.82
N PHE A 399 -3.91 17.20 16.02
CA PHE A 399 -4.79 18.30 16.41
C PHE A 399 -4.38 18.90 17.77
N VAL A 400 -4.77 20.14 17.99
CA VAL A 400 -4.43 20.88 19.21
C VAL A 400 -5.63 20.91 20.16
N SER A 401 -5.42 20.46 21.39
CA SER A 401 -6.41 20.49 22.47
C SER A 401 -5.88 21.25 23.66
N GLY A 402 -6.39 22.45 23.90
CA GLY A 402 -5.97 23.29 25.03
C GLY A 402 -4.47 23.65 25.02
N GLY A 403 -3.89 23.82 23.83
CA GLY A 403 -2.47 24.16 23.64
C GLY A 403 -1.54 22.93 23.51
N GLU A 404 -2.05 21.72 23.68
CA GLU A 404 -1.29 20.48 23.60
C GLU A 404 -1.51 19.77 22.27
N ASN A 405 -0.45 19.27 21.66
CA ASN A 405 -0.52 18.48 20.41
C ASN A 405 -0.95 17.05 20.73
N ILE A 406 -2.01 16.59 20.09
CA ILE A 406 -2.51 15.21 20.17
C ILE A 406 -2.31 14.52 18.84
N TYR A 407 -1.59 13.43 18.84
CA TYR A 407 -1.47 12.50 17.72
C TYR A 407 -2.47 11.35 17.94
N PRO A 408 -3.54 11.24 17.13
CA PRO A 408 -4.56 10.21 17.31
C PRO A 408 -4.00 8.81 17.48
N GLY A 409 -3.00 8.46 16.67
CA GLY A 409 -2.36 7.14 16.71
C GLY A 409 -1.67 6.80 18.04
N GLU A 410 -1.22 7.78 18.82
CA GLU A 410 -0.68 7.53 20.16
C GLU A 410 -1.79 7.17 21.15
N VAL A 411 -2.90 7.91 21.09
CA VAL A 411 -4.06 7.64 21.94
C VAL A 411 -4.68 6.29 21.59
N GLU A 412 -4.80 5.97 20.30
CA GLU A 412 -5.29 4.68 19.81
C GLU A 412 -4.44 3.52 20.36
N LYS A 413 -3.12 3.61 20.21
CA LYS A 413 -2.18 2.60 20.72
C LYS A 413 -2.29 2.43 22.24
N MET A 414 -2.42 3.52 22.98
CA MET A 414 -2.61 3.48 24.43
C MET A 414 -3.92 2.77 24.79
N LEU A 415 -5.03 3.11 24.15
CA LEU A 415 -6.32 2.46 24.39
C LEU A 415 -6.26 0.95 24.04
N GLU A 416 -5.61 0.57 22.95
CA GLU A 416 -5.44 -0.82 22.53
C GLU A 416 -4.53 -1.65 23.44
N THR A 417 -3.84 -1.04 24.43
CA THR A 417 -3.17 -1.80 25.49
C THR A 417 -4.15 -2.36 26.54
N HIS A 418 -5.40 -1.88 26.56
CA HIS A 418 -6.41 -2.41 27.46
C HIS A 418 -6.87 -3.81 26.98
N PRO A 419 -6.90 -4.85 27.87
CA PRO A 419 -7.15 -6.24 27.46
C PRO A 419 -8.52 -6.48 26.81
N ALA A 420 -9.52 -5.64 27.10
CA ALA A 420 -10.87 -5.73 26.55
C ALA A 420 -11.06 -4.95 25.23
N ILE A 421 -10.11 -4.13 24.79
CA ILE A 421 -10.20 -3.35 23.56
C ILE A 421 -9.52 -4.11 22.43
N GLU A 422 -10.23 -4.26 21.31
CA GLU A 422 -9.71 -4.87 20.10
C GLU A 422 -9.09 -3.83 19.18
N GLN A 423 -9.81 -2.73 18.93
CA GLN A 423 -9.39 -1.64 18.07
C GLN A 423 -9.90 -0.30 18.60
N ALA A 424 -9.16 0.76 18.37
CA ALA A 424 -9.58 2.12 18.66
C ALA A 424 -9.28 3.04 17.48
N CYS A 425 -10.12 4.05 17.25
CA CYS A 425 -9.87 5.15 16.36
C CYS A 425 -10.22 6.46 17.06
N VAL A 426 -9.27 7.40 17.09
CA VAL A 426 -9.43 8.70 17.72
C VAL A 426 -9.49 9.79 16.66
N ILE A 427 -10.47 10.65 16.78
CA ILE A 427 -10.67 11.82 15.91
C ILE A 427 -10.85 13.08 16.72
N PRO A 428 -10.48 14.25 16.16
CA PRO A 428 -10.82 15.53 16.77
C PRO A 428 -12.29 15.90 16.53
N ILE A 429 -12.87 16.57 17.49
CA ILE A 429 -14.11 17.35 17.32
C ILE A 429 -13.89 18.75 17.86
N ASP A 430 -14.60 19.75 17.28
CA ASP A 430 -14.47 21.13 17.71
C ASP A 430 -14.96 21.33 19.13
N ASP A 431 -14.30 22.23 19.86
CA ASP A 431 -14.60 22.61 21.24
C ASP A 431 -14.32 24.09 21.45
N ASP A 432 -15.30 24.81 21.97
CA ASP A 432 -15.26 26.29 22.10
C ASP A 432 -14.15 26.77 23.05
N ILE A 433 -13.71 25.93 23.99
CA ILE A 433 -12.71 26.29 25.02
C ILE A 433 -11.31 25.81 24.62
N LYS A 434 -11.21 24.57 24.10
CA LYS A 434 -9.93 23.93 23.82
C LYS A 434 -9.51 23.95 22.36
N GLY A 435 -10.34 24.53 21.49
CA GLY A 435 -10.22 24.47 20.06
C GLY A 435 -10.69 23.12 19.50
N GLN A 436 -10.04 22.03 19.94
CA GLN A 436 -10.46 20.67 19.61
C GLN A 436 -10.33 19.75 20.83
N LYS A 437 -11.08 18.64 20.81
CA LYS A 437 -11.01 17.59 21.84
C LYS A 437 -11.05 16.19 21.22
N PRO A 438 -10.36 15.19 21.82
CA PRO A 438 -10.35 13.83 21.33
C PRO A 438 -11.67 13.11 21.61
N VAL A 439 -12.11 12.33 20.62
CA VAL A 439 -13.21 11.38 20.69
C VAL A 439 -12.74 10.03 20.22
N ALA A 440 -13.09 8.95 20.90
CA ALA A 440 -12.72 7.60 20.54
C ALA A 440 -13.91 6.79 20.04
N PHE A 441 -13.72 6.09 18.93
CA PHE A 441 -14.53 4.95 18.51
C PHE A 441 -13.79 3.67 18.90
N VAL A 442 -14.45 2.78 19.61
CA VAL A 442 -13.83 1.60 20.20
C VAL A 442 -14.57 0.34 19.79
N VAL A 443 -13.83 -0.66 19.38
CA VAL A 443 -14.31 -2.02 19.16
C VAL A 443 -13.85 -2.88 20.34
N LEU A 444 -14.79 -3.49 21.04
CA LEU A 444 -14.49 -4.38 22.15
C LEU A 444 -14.25 -5.82 21.65
N ARG A 445 -13.46 -6.56 22.40
CA ARG A 445 -13.29 -7.99 22.15
C ARG A 445 -14.59 -8.75 22.40
N PRO A 446 -14.82 -9.88 21.71
CA PRO A 446 -15.97 -10.73 21.95
C PRO A 446 -16.09 -11.12 23.43
N GLY A 447 -17.28 -10.84 24.01
CA GLY A 447 -17.58 -11.13 25.42
C GLY A 447 -17.05 -10.11 26.41
N ALA A 448 -16.32 -9.08 25.98
CA ALA A 448 -15.89 -7.99 26.85
C ALA A 448 -17.02 -6.96 27.01
N ALA A 449 -17.11 -6.37 28.20
CA ALA A 449 -18.01 -5.27 28.52
C ALA A 449 -17.21 -4.16 29.22
N LEU A 450 -17.26 -2.96 28.63
CA LEU A 450 -16.70 -1.73 29.21
C LEU A 450 -17.70 -0.60 29.00
N THR A 451 -17.73 0.30 29.94
CA THR A 451 -18.43 1.58 29.79
C THR A 451 -17.48 2.64 29.21
N ASP A 452 -18.04 3.74 28.71
CA ASP A 452 -17.24 4.88 28.26
C ASP A 452 -16.41 5.48 29.42
N GLU A 453 -16.93 5.47 30.64
CA GLU A 453 -16.22 5.93 31.85
C GLU A 453 -15.03 5.02 32.21
N ASP A 454 -15.11 3.72 31.97
CA ASP A 454 -13.99 2.80 32.18
C ASP A 454 -12.83 3.13 31.25
N ILE A 455 -13.13 3.40 29.98
CA ILE A 455 -12.15 3.77 28.95
C ILE A 455 -11.53 5.14 29.26
N LYS A 456 -12.33 6.13 29.65
CA LYS A 456 -11.83 7.45 30.06
C LYS A 456 -10.90 7.35 31.27
N ARG A 457 -11.28 6.55 32.26
CA ARG A 457 -10.46 6.29 33.46
C ARG A 457 -9.16 5.61 33.11
N TYR A 458 -9.22 4.60 32.24
CA TYR A 458 -8.03 3.92 31.73
C TYR A 458 -7.09 4.91 31.04
N ALA A 459 -7.59 5.74 30.15
CA ALA A 459 -6.80 6.75 29.45
C ALA A 459 -6.13 7.73 30.43
N LEU A 460 -6.85 8.19 31.47
CA LEU A 460 -6.31 9.11 32.49
C LEU A 460 -5.18 8.51 33.33
N THR A 461 -5.15 7.18 33.47
CA THR A 461 -4.10 6.47 34.22
C THR A 461 -2.89 6.08 33.40
N HIS A 462 -3.04 6.01 32.05
CA HIS A 462 -2.00 5.48 31.15
C HIS A 462 -1.45 6.52 30.17
N ALA A 463 -2.02 7.73 30.14
CA ALA A 463 -1.58 8.80 29.26
C ALA A 463 -1.77 10.19 29.92
N PRO A 464 -1.12 11.24 29.39
CA PRO A 464 -1.38 12.61 29.81
C PRO A 464 -2.86 12.98 29.73
N ALA A 465 -3.35 13.74 30.70
CA ALA A 465 -4.78 14.06 30.83
C ALA A 465 -5.39 14.77 29.61
N TYR A 466 -4.59 15.45 28.78
CA TYR A 466 -5.08 16.09 27.56
C TYR A 466 -5.40 15.06 26.45
N GLN A 467 -4.81 13.87 26.49
CA GLN A 467 -5.04 12.80 25.51
C GLN A 467 -6.29 11.96 25.77
N HIS A 468 -6.91 12.06 26.96
CA HIS A 468 -8.07 11.22 27.26
C HIS A 468 -9.30 11.60 26.39
N PRO A 469 -9.99 10.62 25.78
CA PRO A 469 -11.18 10.87 24.99
C PRO A 469 -12.31 11.49 25.81
N ARG A 470 -12.95 12.54 25.28
CA ARG A 470 -14.09 13.19 25.95
C ARG A 470 -15.40 12.46 25.72
N PHE A 471 -15.51 11.80 24.58
CA PHE A 471 -16.58 10.90 24.25
C PHE A 471 -15.99 9.57 23.77
N VAL A 472 -16.66 8.48 24.13
CA VAL A 472 -16.31 7.14 23.69
C VAL A 472 -17.57 6.50 23.09
N TRP A 473 -17.47 6.01 21.88
CA TRP A 473 -18.54 5.32 21.20
C TRP A 473 -18.10 3.92 20.77
N PHE A 474 -18.94 2.95 21.08
CA PHE A 474 -18.69 1.57 20.70
C PHE A 474 -19.23 1.27 19.32
N LEU A 475 -18.48 0.46 18.57
CA LEU A 475 -18.83 -0.07 17.26
C LEU A 475 -18.52 -1.57 17.20
N ASP A 476 -19.25 -2.31 16.37
CA ASP A 476 -18.95 -3.71 16.09
C ASP A 476 -17.68 -3.89 15.26
N ALA A 477 -17.41 -2.94 14.37
CA ALA A 477 -16.18 -2.86 13.57
C ALA A 477 -15.90 -1.40 13.16
N LEU A 478 -14.62 -1.06 13.01
CA LEU A 478 -14.23 0.23 12.41
C LEU A 478 -14.48 0.21 10.89
N PRO A 479 -15.07 1.26 10.31
CA PRO A 479 -15.26 1.36 8.87
C PRO A 479 -13.91 1.47 8.16
N LEU A 480 -13.80 0.79 7.01
CA LEU A 480 -12.59 0.81 6.19
C LEU A 480 -12.82 1.59 4.90
N SER A 481 -11.82 2.39 4.54
CA SER A 481 -11.73 3.07 3.25
C SER A 481 -11.48 2.09 2.10
N SER A 482 -11.51 2.59 0.88
CA SER A 482 -11.16 1.82 -0.33
C SER A 482 -9.73 1.23 -0.32
N THR A 483 -8.86 1.74 0.56
CA THR A 483 -7.48 1.27 0.74
C THR A 483 -7.32 0.24 1.86
N ASN A 484 -8.43 -0.23 2.44
CA ASN A 484 -8.46 -1.09 3.63
C ASN A 484 -7.81 -0.46 4.88
N LYS A 485 -7.81 0.86 4.97
CA LYS A 485 -7.44 1.62 6.17
C LYS A 485 -8.69 2.13 6.87
N VAL A 486 -8.61 2.41 8.17
CA VAL A 486 -9.74 3.01 8.91
C VAL A 486 -10.19 4.30 8.23
N ASP A 487 -11.50 4.41 7.96
CA ASP A 487 -12.10 5.59 7.33
C ASP A 487 -12.40 6.66 8.39
N ARG A 488 -11.39 7.48 8.70
CA ARG A 488 -11.48 8.56 9.67
C ARG A 488 -12.46 9.65 9.24
N GLN A 489 -12.63 9.87 7.95
CA GLN A 489 -13.57 10.90 7.44
C GLN A 489 -15.01 10.48 7.69
N HIS A 490 -15.33 9.22 7.46
CA HIS A 490 -16.64 8.66 7.81
C HIS A 490 -16.90 8.75 9.32
N LEU A 491 -15.93 8.37 10.15
CA LEU A 491 -16.06 8.45 11.62
C LEU A 491 -16.22 9.90 12.10
N ALA A 492 -15.55 10.87 11.48
CA ALA A 492 -15.73 12.30 11.79
C ALA A 492 -17.14 12.79 11.44
N ALA A 493 -17.74 12.31 10.35
CA ALA A 493 -19.12 12.60 10.01
C ALA A 493 -20.10 12.00 11.03
N VAL A 494 -19.88 10.73 11.41
CA VAL A 494 -20.67 10.04 12.45
C VAL A 494 -20.60 10.79 13.78
N ALA A 495 -19.41 11.24 14.19
CA ALA A 495 -19.22 11.99 15.42
C ALA A 495 -20.03 13.29 15.43
N ARG A 496 -19.94 14.06 14.35
CA ARG A 496 -20.74 15.32 14.21
C ARG A 496 -22.24 15.08 14.32
N THR A 497 -22.74 14.02 13.68
CA THR A 497 -24.16 13.66 13.74
C THR A 497 -24.57 13.25 15.17
N ARG A 498 -23.78 12.43 15.85
CA ARG A 498 -24.07 12.00 17.24
C ARG A 498 -24.06 13.16 18.23
N LEU A 499 -23.15 14.10 18.05
CA LEU A 499 -23.07 15.29 18.92
C LEU A 499 -24.23 16.26 18.66
N ALA A 500 -24.62 16.47 17.39
CA ALA A 500 -25.78 17.29 17.06
C ALA A 500 -27.11 16.71 17.58
N ALA A 501 -27.21 15.39 17.74
CA ALA A 501 -28.38 14.73 18.30
C ALA A 501 -28.40 14.72 19.86
N ALA A 502 -27.29 15.05 20.51
CA ALA A 502 -27.16 15.10 21.95
C ALA A 502 -27.36 16.51 22.54
N VAL A 503 -27.54 17.53 21.69
CA VAL A 503 -27.89 18.92 22.01
C VAL A 503 -29.39 19.12 21.76
#